data_b9cb295e818b26607cb1a9a41aaeab4f
#
_entry.id   b9cb295e818b26607cb1a9a41aaeab4f
#
_cell.length_a   1.000
_cell.length_b   1.000
_cell.length_c   1.000
_cell.angle_alpha   90.00
_cell.angle_beta   90.00
_cell.angle_gamma   90.00
#
_symmetry.space_group_name_H-M   'P 1'
#
loop_
_entity.id
_entity.type
_entity.pdbx_description
1 polymer ?
#
loop_
_entity_poly.entity_id
_entity_poly.type
_entity_poly.pdbx_seq_one_letter_code
_entity_poly.pdbx_strand_id
1 'polypeptide(L)'
;MAEEPLVEFVQVMRRLRAECPWKAEQTHRSLARYLLEETHETLEAIDAGDATGDWTHLREELGDLLLQVYFHAVIAEERGDFTLDHVARDITAKMHRRNPHVFGDPDADHPQDAAGVNEAWQAIKATEKQRDSVTDGLPDTLPALLYAAKVLERGSSRPSEGGRDLGDRLLALVAEAVDTGVDPEQALRDAVRRLA
;
A
#
# COMPACT_ATOMS: atom_id res chain seq x y z
N MET A 1 18.62 -29.44 6.64
CA MET A 1 17.93 -28.65 5.59
C MET A 1 18.05 -27.22 6.03
N ALA A 2 18.46 -26.31 5.16
CA ALA A 2 18.39 -24.88 5.48
C ALA A 2 16.92 -24.54 5.72
N GLU A 3 16.61 -23.87 6.83
CA GLU A 3 15.27 -23.31 7.04
C GLU A 3 14.96 -22.32 5.93
N GLU A 4 13.70 -22.24 5.51
CA GLU A 4 13.29 -21.22 4.55
C GLU A 4 13.50 -19.84 5.18
N PRO A 5 14.16 -18.88 4.50
CA PRO A 5 14.58 -17.60 5.11
C PRO A 5 13.44 -16.82 5.79
N LEU A 6 12.22 -16.89 5.26
CA LEU A 6 11.05 -16.22 5.85
C LEU A 6 10.61 -16.89 7.17
N VAL A 7 10.76 -18.22 7.27
CA VAL A 7 10.47 -18.97 8.51
C VAL A 7 11.56 -18.72 9.55
N GLU A 8 12.82 -18.71 9.12
CA GLU A 8 13.95 -18.35 9.99
C GLU A 8 13.77 -16.94 10.56
N PHE A 9 13.35 -15.98 9.72
CA PHE A 9 13.22 -14.58 10.13
C PHE A 9 12.16 -14.38 11.22
N VAL A 10 11.06 -15.13 11.23
CA VAL A 10 10.10 -15.04 12.34
C VAL A 10 10.71 -15.50 13.66
N GLN A 11 11.57 -16.54 13.65
CA GLN A 11 12.27 -16.99 14.84
C GLN A 11 13.29 -15.95 15.34
N VAL A 12 14.01 -15.33 14.40
CA VAL A 12 14.91 -14.20 14.71
C VAL A 12 14.15 -13.07 15.40
N MET A 13 12.98 -12.69 14.89
CA MET A 13 12.18 -11.62 15.48
C MET A 13 11.64 -11.96 16.86
N ARG A 14 11.16 -13.19 17.07
CA ARG A 14 10.73 -13.68 18.40
C ARG A 14 11.88 -13.62 19.39
N ARG A 15 13.07 -14.08 18.99
CA ARG A 15 14.26 -14.05 19.83
C ARG A 15 14.68 -12.60 20.16
N LEU A 16 14.68 -11.72 19.18
CA LEU A 16 14.98 -10.30 19.39
C LEU A 16 13.99 -9.63 20.35
N ARG A 17 12.71 -9.98 20.29
CA ARG A 17 11.71 -9.50 21.27
C ARG A 17 11.99 -9.99 22.67
N ALA A 18 12.43 -11.22 22.83
CA ALA A 18 12.71 -11.82 24.14
C ALA A 18 14.03 -11.33 24.76
N GLU A 19 15.07 -11.10 23.96
CA GLU A 19 16.44 -10.91 24.43
C GLU A 19 16.98 -9.48 24.27
N CYS A 20 16.44 -8.67 23.35
CA CYS A 20 16.88 -7.29 23.13
C CYS A 20 16.05 -6.30 23.95
N PRO A 21 16.62 -5.58 24.93
CA PRO A 21 15.86 -4.66 25.79
C PRO A 21 15.10 -3.60 25.01
N TRP A 22 15.74 -3.01 24.00
CA TRP A 22 15.08 -1.99 23.17
C TRP A 22 13.90 -2.55 22.38
N LYS A 23 14.06 -3.74 21.76
CA LYS A 23 12.99 -4.37 20.99
C LYS A 23 11.84 -4.87 21.88
N ALA A 24 12.15 -5.33 23.08
CA ALA A 24 11.15 -5.77 24.08
C ALA A 24 10.20 -4.64 24.51
N GLU A 25 10.67 -3.41 24.55
CA GLU A 25 9.86 -2.23 24.94
C GLU A 25 8.97 -1.69 23.81
N GLN A 26 9.21 -2.09 22.56
CA GLN A 26 8.45 -1.54 21.44
C GLN A 26 6.98 -1.97 21.46
N THR A 27 6.13 -1.06 21.01
CA THR A 27 4.68 -1.26 20.84
C THR A 27 4.29 -0.94 19.39
N HIS A 28 3.09 -1.32 18.96
CA HIS A 28 2.55 -0.91 17.67
C HIS A 28 2.62 0.61 17.48
N ARG A 29 2.37 1.38 18.54
CA ARG A 29 2.39 2.85 18.49
C ARG A 29 3.81 3.41 18.35
N SER A 30 4.78 2.88 19.09
CA SER A 30 6.16 3.35 19.01
C SER A 30 6.82 3.05 17.67
N LEU A 31 6.41 1.97 17.01
CA LEU A 31 6.92 1.55 15.70
C LEU A 31 6.28 2.29 14.53
N ALA A 32 5.15 2.96 14.71
CA ALA A 32 4.44 3.63 13.61
C ALA A 32 5.30 4.67 12.87
N ARG A 33 6.21 5.36 13.58
CA ARG A 33 7.14 6.30 12.96
C ARG A 33 8.13 5.61 12.01
N TYR A 34 8.65 4.44 12.40
CA TYR A 34 9.60 3.67 11.59
C TYR A 34 8.90 3.12 10.35
N LEU A 35 7.69 2.56 10.48
CA LEU A 35 6.92 2.12 9.32
C LEU A 35 6.71 3.24 8.29
N LEU A 36 6.49 4.48 8.75
CA LEU A 36 6.36 5.63 7.86
C LEU A 36 7.70 5.96 7.18
N GLU A 37 8.81 5.92 7.93
CA GLU A 37 10.18 6.15 7.47
C GLU A 37 10.54 5.13 6.38
N GLU A 38 10.47 3.83 6.68
CA GLU A 38 10.75 2.75 5.73
C GLU A 38 9.85 2.81 4.47
N THR A 39 8.59 3.26 4.62
CA THR A 39 7.71 3.45 3.47
C THR A 39 8.25 4.52 2.53
N HIS A 40 8.77 5.64 3.06
CA HIS A 40 9.33 6.72 2.24
C HIS A 40 10.68 6.34 1.63
N GLU A 41 11.54 5.63 2.35
CA GLU A 41 12.81 5.11 1.85
C GLU A 41 12.60 4.09 0.73
N THR A 42 11.61 3.21 0.89
CA THR A 42 11.19 2.30 -0.20
C THR A 42 10.72 3.07 -1.46
N LEU A 43 9.94 4.15 -1.30
CA LEU A 43 9.51 4.98 -2.44
C LEU A 43 10.72 5.64 -3.13
N GLU A 44 11.68 6.15 -2.36
CA GLU A 44 12.91 6.72 -2.92
C GLU A 44 13.74 5.67 -3.65
N ALA A 45 13.86 4.46 -3.09
CA ALA A 45 14.56 3.35 -3.72
C ALA A 45 13.90 2.88 -5.03
N ILE A 46 12.56 2.93 -5.11
CA ILE A 46 11.82 2.67 -6.37
C ILE A 46 12.18 3.72 -7.42
N ASP A 47 12.13 5.00 -7.07
CA ASP A 47 12.45 6.10 -7.97
C ASP A 47 13.92 6.03 -8.46
N ALA A 48 14.86 5.71 -7.57
CA ALA A 48 16.28 5.53 -7.91
C ALA A 48 16.49 4.33 -8.84
N GLY A 49 15.80 3.21 -8.57
CA GLY A 49 15.86 2.01 -9.40
C GLY A 49 15.30 2.24 -10.80
N ASP A 50 14.20 2.97 -10.93
CA ASP A 50 13.61 3.34 -12.22
C ASP A 50 14.55 4.24 -13.04
N ALA A 51 15.24 5.17 -12.40
CA ALA A 51 16.16 6.07 -13.04
C ALA A 51 17.50 5.40 -13.48
N THR A 52 17.97 4.39 -12.73
CA THR A 52 19.31 3.81 -12.92
C THR A 52 19.30 2.40 -13.47
N GLY A 53 18.21 1.65 -13.31
CA GLY A 53 18.13 0.22 -13.55
C GLY A 53 18.78 -0.64 -12.44
N ASP A 54 19.30 -0.05 -11.37
CA ASP A 54 19.86 -0.76 -10.20
C ASP A 54 18.82 -0.85 -9.07
N TRP A 55 18.37 -2.06 -8.77
CA TRP A 55 17.35 -2.36 -7.78
C TRP A 55 17.92 -2.87 -6.45
N THR A 56 19.23 -2.73 -6.24
CA THR A 56 19.91 -3.24 -5.02
C THR A 56 19.37 -2.54 -3.79
N HIS A 57 19.21 -1.22 -3.83
CA HIS A 57 18.67 -0.42 -2.74
C HIS A 57 17.21 -0.80 -2.43
N LEU A 58 16.37 -0.97 -3.46
CA LEU A 58 14.98 -1.42 -3.24
C LEU A 58 14.90 -2.76 -2.50
N ARG A 59 15.83 -3.69 -2.78
CA ARG A 59 15.86 -4.98 -2.07
C ARG A 59 16.14 -4.79 -0.58
N GLU A 60 16.98 -3.82 -0.20
CA GLU A 60 17.29 -3.49 1.19
C GLU A 60 16.06 -2.89 1.87
N GLU A 61 15.44 -1.88 1.28
CA GLU A 61 14.25 -1.20 1.82
C GLU A 61 13.02 -2.13 1.94
N LEU A 62 12.83 -3.05 0.99
CA LEU A 62 11.81 -4.09 1.11
C LEU A 62 12.08 -5.04 2.30
N GLY A 63 13.35 -5.25 2.66
CA GLY A 63 13.75 -5.97 3.87
C GLY A 63 13.31 -5.23 5.14
N ASP A 64 13.47 -3.90 5.17
CA ASP A 64 13.08 -3.07 6.32
C ASP A 64 11.55 -2.93 6.43
N LEU A 65 10.82 -2.82 5.32
CA LEU A 65 9.36 -2.97 5.34
C LEU A 65 8.92 -4.35 5.84
N LEU A 66 9.59 -5.41 5.41
CA LEU A 66 9.30 -6.77 5.89
C LEU A 66 9.57 -6.88 7.39
N LEU A 67 10.66 -6.28 7.90
CA LEU A 67 10.95 -6.19 9.32
C LEU A 67 9.78 -5.55 10.09
N GLN A 68 9.19 -4.46 9.60
CA GLN A 68 8.03 -3.83 10.24
C GLN A 68 6.83 -4.77 10.32
N VAL A 69 6.53 -5.49 9.22
CA VAL A 69 5.42 -6.47 9.20
C VAL A 69 5.64 -7.56 10.26
N TYR A 70 6.83 -8.15 10.29
CA TYR A 70 7.16 -9.20 11.25
C TYR A 70 7.16 -8.69 12.69
N PHE A 71 7.68 -7.49 12.92
CA PHE A 71 7.71 -6.90 14.26
C PHE A 71 6.30 -6.70 14.81
N HIS A 72 5.41 -6.10 14.01
CA HIS A 72 4.01 -5.95 14.39
C HIS A 72 3.31 -7.30 14.62
N ALA A 73 3.59 -8.30 13.78
CA ALA A 73 3.00 -9.63 13.94
C ALA A 73 3.46 -10.34 15.22
N VAL A 74 4.75 -10.24 15.57
CA VAL A 74 5.27 -10.86 16.81
C VAL A 74 4.73 -10.13 18.05
N ILE A 75 4.59 -8.81 18.04
CA ILE A 75 3.94 -8.08 19.14
C ILE A 75 2.48 -8.51 19.34
N ALA A 76 1.74 -8.72 18.24
CA ALA A 76 0.36 -9.20 18.29
C ALA A 76 0.27 -10.64 18.81
N GLU A 77 1.20 -11.51 18.38
CA GLU A 77 1.31 -12.89 18.85
C GLU A 77 1.53 -12.98 20.36
N GLU A 78 2.40 -12.12 20.94
CA GLU A 78 2.65 -12.05 22.38
C GLU A 78 1.38 -11.72 23.19
N ARG A 79 0.43 -11.03 22.59
CA ARG A 79 -0.86 -10.67 23.19
C ARG A 79 -1.97 -11.68 22.91
N GLY A 80 -1.73 -12.63 22.02
CA GLY A 80 -2.73 -13.58 21.56
C GLY A 80 -3.75 -13.00 20.57
N ASP A 81 -3.44 -11.83 19.96
CA ASP A 81 -4.34 -11.15 19.02
C ASP A 81 -4.35 -11.85 17.66
N PHE A 82 -3.17 -11.99 17.01
CA PHE A 82 -2.98 -12.70 15.75
C PHE A 82 -1.50 -13.05 15.54
N THR A 83 -1.22 -13.88 14.55
CA THR A 83 0.14 -14.30 14.17
C THR A 83 0.48 -13.86 12.74
N LEU A 84 1.75 -13.99 12.34
CA LEU A 84 2.19 -13.77 10.97
C LEU A 84 1.44 -14.68 9.98
N ASP A 85 1.13 -15.91 10.36
CA ASP A 85 0.34 -16.84 9.54
C ASP A 85 -1.07 -16.31 9.27
N HIS A 86 -1.71 -15.66 10.24
CA HIS A 86 -3.00 -15.02 10.02
C HIS A 86 -2.88 -13.89 9.00
N VAL A 87 -1.86 -13.03 9.10
CA VAL A 87 -1.61 -11.95 8.13
C VAL A 87 -1.43 -12.52 6.72
N ALA A 88 -0.61 -13.57 6.57
CA ALA A 88 -0.35 -14.22 5.29
C ALA A 88 -1.60 -14.88 4.70
N ARG A 89 -2.38 -15.60 5.51
CA ARG A 89 -3.64 -16.24 5.07
C ARG A 89 -4.68 -15.22 4.63
N ASP A 90 -4.83 -14.14 5.37
CA ASP A 90 -5.82 -13.09 5.06
C ASP A 90 -5.51 -12.39 3.74
N ILE A 91 -4.23 -12.03 3.50
CA ILE A 91 -3.85 -11.42 2.23
C ILE A 91 -3.96 -12.42 1.07
N THR A 92 -3.58 -13.68 1.27
CA THR A 92 -3.72 -14.75 0.25
C THR A 92 -5.20 -14.94 -0.12
N ALA A 93 -6.08 -15.08 0.86
CA ALA A 93 -7.52 -15.23 0.61
C ALA A 93 -8.11 -14.00 -0.12
N LYS A 94 -7.64 -12.80 0.23
CA LYS A 94 -8.00 -11.57 -0.46
C LYS A 94 -7.54 -11.58 -1.93
N MET A 95 -6.31 -12.03 -2.21
CA MET A 95 -5.79 -12.10 -3.57
C MET A 95 -6.56 -13.11 -4.42
N HIS A 96 -6.88 -14.29 -3.89
CA HIS A 96 -7.71 -15.28 -4.57
C HIS A 96 -9.08 -14.69 -4.92
N ARG A 97 -9.76 -14.07 -3.95
CA ARG A 97 -11.08 -13.50 -4.15
C ARG A 97 -11.11 -12.35 -5.15
N ARG A 98 -10.10 -11.49 -5.17
CA ARG A 98 -10.03 -10.31 -6.06
C ARG A 98 -9.49 -10.60 -7.44
N ASN A 99 -8.94 -11.79 -7.67
CA ASN A 99 -8.37 -12.19 -8.96
C ASN A 99 -9.00 -13.49 -9.46
N PRO A 100 -10.33 -13.52 -9.68
CA PRO A 100 -11.03 -14.72 -10.17
C PRO A 100 -10.56 -15.13 -11.56
N HIS A 101 -10.05 -14.22 -12.37
CA HIS A 101 -9.46 -14.49 -13.67
C HIS A 101 -8.18 -15.35 -13.61
N VAL A 102 -7.55 -15.47 -12.44
CA VAL A 102 -6.36 -16.32 -12.21
C VAL A 102 -6.69 -17.55 -11.38
N PHE A 103 -7.52 -17.37 -10.34
CA PHE A 103 -7.77 -18.39 -9.31
C PHE A 103 -9.20 -18.94 -9.31
N GLY A 104 -10.08 -18.43 -10.17
CA GLY A 104 -11.47 -18.83 -10.27
C GLY A 104 -11.72 -19.95 -11.28
N ASP A 105 -12.96 -20.06 -11.74
CA ASP A 105 -13.35 -21.04 -12.74
C ASP A 105 -12.72 -20.68 -14.10
N PRO A 106 -11.89 -21.56 -14.71
CA PRO A 106 -11.27 -21.30 -16.00
C PRO A 106 -12.28 -21.19 -17.16
N ASP A 107 -13.48 -21.74 -17.01
CA ASP A 107 -14.53 -21.70 -18.03
C ASP A 107 -15.44 -20.45 -17.89
N ALA A 108 -15.23 -19.62 -16.87
CA ALA A 108 -15.95 -18.36 -16.71
C ALA A 108 -15.43 -17.29 -17.70
N ASP A 109 -16.32 -16.38 -18.09
CA ASP A 109 -15.94 -15.22 -18.91
C ASP A 109 -15.16 -14.20 -18.05
N HIS A 110 -13.86 -14.15 -18.28
CA HIS A 110 -12.94 -13.25 -17.57
C HIS A 110 -12.41 -12.15 -18.50
N PRO A 111 -12.15 -10.94 -17.96
CA PRO A 111 -11.49 -9.89 -18.73
C PRO A 111 -10.14 -10.36 -19.29
N GLN A 112 -9.86 -10.00 -20.55
CA GLN A 112 -8.64 -10.42 -21.26
C GLN A 112 -7.56 -9.34 -21.32
N ASP A 113 -7.88 -8.11 -20.88
CA ASP A 113 -6.95 -6.98 -20.85
C ASP A 113 -6.80 -6.38 -19.45
N ALA A 114 -5.75 -5.59 -19.25
CA ALA A 114 -5.42 -5.00 -17.97
C ALA A 114 -6.48 -4.03 -17.45
N ALA A 115 -7.17 -3.31 -18.34
CA ALA A 115 -8.21 -2.35 -17.98
C ALA A 115 -9.44 -3.08 -17.41
N GLY A 116 -9.95 -4.08 -18.10
CA GLY A 116 -11.07 -4.89 -17.65
C GLY A 116 -10.77 -5.66 -16.37
N VAL A 117 -9.53 -6.19 -16.21
CA VAL A 117 -9.09 -6.81 -14.96
C VAL A 117 -9.11 -5.81 -13.80
N ASN A 118 -8.64 -4.57 -14.02
CA ASN A 118 -8.68 -3.54 -12.99
C ASN A 118 -10.11 -3.14 -12.63
N GLU A 119 -11.00 -2.99 -13.61
CA GLU A 119 -12.42 -2.69 -13.38
C GLU A 119 -13.09 -3.80 -12.55
N ALA A 120 -12.89 -5.07 -12.91
CA ALA A 120 -13.42 -6.21 -12.16
C ALA A 120 -12.88 -6.24 -10.73
N TRP A 121 -11.60 -5.97 -10.54
CA TRP A 121 -10.96 -5.90 -9.22
C TRP A 121 -11.55 -4.77 -8.36
N GLN A 122 -11.78 -3.58 -8.94
CA GLN A 122 -12.41 -2.45 -8.23
C GLN A 122 -13.86 -2.76 -7.88
N ALA A 123 -14.62 -3.42 -8.78
CA ALA A 123 -15.99 -3.83 -8.51
C ALA A 123 -16.06 -4.82 -7.33
N ILE A 124 -15.20 -5.85 -7.31
CA ILE A 124 -15.14 -6.80 -6.19
C ILE A 124 -14.77 -6.08 -4.89
N LYS A 125 -13.75 -5.20 -4.93
CA LYS A 125 -13.35 -4.40 -3.77
C LYS A 125 -14.47 -3.51 -3.24
N ALA A 126 -15.32 -2.99 -4.11
CA ALA A 126 -16.46 -2.15 -3.72
C ALA A 126 -17.53 -2.94 -2.95
N THR A 127 -17.71 -4.25 -3.24
CA THR A 127 -18.68 -5.10 -2.54
C THR A 127 -18.21 -5.56 -1.15
N GLU A 128 -16.90 -5.54 -0.87
CA GLU A 128 -16.34 -6.06 0.40
C GLU A 128 -16.63 -5.17 1.61
N LYS A 129 -16.88 -3.90 1.40
CA LYS A 129 -17.16 -2.94 2.49
C LYS A 129 -18.34 -2.06 2.11
N GLN A 130 -19.37 -2.08 2.93
CA GLN A 130 -20.39 -1.03 2.89
C GLN A 130 -19.72 0.30 3.27
N ARG A 131 -19.99 1.33 2.48
CA ARG A 131 -19.48 2.69 2.69
C ARG A 131 -20.65 3.65 2.63
N ASP A 132 -20.76 4.49 3.64
CA ASP A 132 -21.77 5.56 3.70
C ASP A 132 -21.24 6.83 3.03
N SER A 133 -19.89 6.94 2.89
CA SER A 133 -19.21 8.07 2.26
C SER A 133 -18.05 7.60 1.38
N VAL A 134 -17.69 8.41 0.37
CA VAL A 134 -16.50 8.20 -0.48
C VAL A 134 -15.20 8.24 0.32
N THR A 135 -15.20 8.90 1.48
CA THR A 135 -14.03 9.01 2.38
C THR A 135 -13.90 7.85 3.34
N ASP A 136 -14.92 6.99 3.49
CA ASP A 136 -14.89 5.91 4.47
C ASP A 136 -13.72 4.95 4.26
N GLY A 137 -12.93 4.77 5.33
CA GLY A 137 -11.76 3.93 5.34
C GLY A 137 -10.59 4.46 4.49
N LEU A 138 -10.57 5.76 4.17
CA LEU A 138 -9.36 6.45 3.75
C LEU A 138 -8.66 7.01 4.98
N PRO A 139 -7.37 6.72 5.18
CA PRO A 139 -6.61 7.35 6.25
C PRO A 139 -6.46 8.86 6.01
N ASP A 140 -6.75 9.67 7.02
CA ASP A 140 -6.60 11.13 6.96
C ASP A 140 -5.12 11.57 6.81
N THR A 141 -4.20 10.64 7.08
CA THR A 141 -2.75 10.85 6.99
C THR A 141 -2.16 10.59 5.61
N LEU A 142 -2.96 10.22 4.62
CA LEU A 142 -2.48 10.08 3.25
C LEU A 142 -1.93 11.42 2.71
N PRO A 143 -0.90 11.40 1.84
CA PRO A 143 -0.50 12.58 1.09
C PRO A 143 -1.70 13.21 0.37
N ALA A 144 -1.77 14.55 0.34
CA ALA A 144 -2.99 15.26 -0.05
C ALA A 144 -3.47 14.95 -1.47
N LEU A 145 -2.54 14.82 -2.42
CA LEU A 145 -2.89 14.50 -3.81
C LEU A 145 -3.39 13.05 -3.93
N LEU A 146 -2.74 12.12 -3.24
CA LEU A 146 -3.18 10.72 -3.19
C LEU A 146 -4.56 10.60 -2.53
N TYR A 147 -4.81 11.34 -1.43
CA TYR A 147 -6.12 11.38 -0.79
C TYR A 147 -7.20 11.89 -1.74
N ALA A 148 -6.95 13.04 -2.41
CA ALA A 148 -7.86 13.61 -3.37
C ALA A 148 -8.14 12.66 -4.56
N ALA A 149 -7.10 12.02 -5.11
CA ALA A 149 -7.26 11.02 -6.17
C ALA A 149 -8.16 9.86 -5.71
N LYS A 150 -7.95 9.32 -4.50
CA LYS A 150 -8.80 8.24 -3.94
C LYS A 150 -10.25 8.66 -3.75
N VAL A 151 -10.51 9.89 -3.37
CA VAL A 151 -11.88 10.43 -3.24
C VAL A 151 -12.52 10.54 -4.63
N LEU A 152 -11.81 11.06 -5.62
CA LEU A 152 -12.30 11.21 -7.00
C LEU A 152 -12.52 9.86 -7.71
N GLU A 153 -11.65 8.88 -7.49
CA GLU A 153 -11.82 7.52 -8.00
C GLU A 153 -13.08 6.82 -7.46
N ARG A 154 -13.50 7.16 -6.25
CA ARG A 154 -14.68 6.57 -5.60
C ARG A 154 -15.97 7.33 -5.86
N GLY A 155 -15.86 8.63 -6.12
CA GLY A 155 -17.01 9.53 -6.36
C GLY A 155 -17.32 9.69 -7.84
N SER A 156 -18.59 9.98 -8.12
CA SER A 156 -19.03 10.34 -9.46
C SER A 156 -18.94 11.85 -9.75
N SER A 157 -18.74 12.66 -8.70
CA SER A 157 -18.64 14.12 -8.83
C SER A 157 -17.25 14.52 -9.27
N ARG A 158 -17.16 15.45 -10.23
CA ARG A 158 -15.91 16.09 -10.65
C ARG A 158 -15.92 17.55 -10.23
N PRO A 159 -14.74 18.12 -9.84
CA PRO A 159 -14.66 19.55 -9.59
C PRO A 159 -15.03 20.33 -10.85
N SER A 160 -15.66 21.49 -10.67
CA SER A 160 -16.00 22.36 -11.80
C SER A 160 -14.74 22.96 -12.43
N GLU A 161 -14.69 22.98 -13.75
CA GLU A 161 -13.69 23.75 -14.49
C GLU A 161 -13.85 25.27 -14.11
N GLY A 162 -12.75 25.86 -13.62
CA GLY A 162 -12.78 27.26 -13.18
C GLY A 162 -13.10 27.48 -11.71
N GLY A 163 -12.62 26.56 -10.85
CA GLY A 163 -12.72 26.66 -9.39
C GLY A 163 -12.41 28.05 -8.83
N ARG A 164 -13.09 28.42 -7.74
CA ARG A 164 -13.11 29.80 -7.19
C ARG A 164 -11.79 30.17 -6.51
N ASP A 165 -11.04 29.18 -6.00
CA ASP A 165 -9.81 29.39 -5.28
C ASP A 165 -8.69 28.43 -5.74
N LEU A 166 -7.53 28.54 -5.11
CA LEU A 166 -6.38 27.70 -5.44
C LEU A 166 -6.63 26.21 -5.14
N GLY A 167 -7.36 25.91 -4.07
CA GLY A 167 -7.71 24.52 -3.70
C GLY A 167 -8.57 23.85 -4.76
N ASP A 168 -9.59 24.53 -5.25
CA ASP A 168 -10.45 24.06 -6.36
C ASP A 168 -9.64 23.76 -7.62
N ARG A 169 -8.68 24.65 -7.94
CA ARG A 169 -7.80 24.49 -9.11
C ARG A 169 -6.85 23.30 -8.96
N LEU A 170 -6.28 23.10 -7.78
CA LEU A 170 -5.46 21.93 -7.47
C LEU A 170 -6.27 20.63 -7.58
N LEU A 171 -7.50 20.63 -7.04
CA LEU A 171 -8.39 19.47 -7.14
C LEU A 171 -8.78 19.17 -8.61
N ALA A 172 -8.96 20.19 -9.44
CA ALA A 172 -9.22 20.01 -10.88
C ALA A 172 -8.03 19.36 -11.60
N LEU A 173 -6.79 19.73 -11.26
CA LEU A 173 -5.58 19.08 -11.80
C LEU A 173 -5.47 17.61 -11.34
N VAL A 174 -5.83 17.31 -10.09
CA VAL A 174 -5.90 15.91 -9.63
C VAL A 174 -6.97 15.13 -10.40
N ALA A 175 -8.12 15.73 -10.69
CA ALA A 175 -9.16 15.09 -11.50
C ALA A 175 -8.70 14.82 -12.93
N GLU A 176 -8.00 15.75 -13.56
CA GLU A 176 -7.38 15.56 -14.89
C GLU A 176 -6.38 14.40 -14.86
N ALA A 177 -5.53 14.32 -13.83
CA ALA A 177 -4.58 13.22 -13.67
C ALA A 177 -5.29 11.87 -13.54
N VAL A 178 -6.33 11.77 -12.69
CA VAL A 178 -7.13 10.55 -12.51
C VAL A 178 -7.79 10.13 -13.82
N ASP A 179 -8.41 11.08 -14.56
CA ASP A 179 -9.12 10.79 -15.81
C ASP A 179 -8.18 10.38 -16.96
N THR A 180 -6.91 10.78 -16.88
CA THR A 180 -5.84 10.36 -17.83
C THR A 180 -5.03 9.18 -17.37
N GLY A 181 -5.33 8.61 -16.19
CA GLY A 181 -4.61 7.44 -15.63
C GLY A 181 -3.22 7.78 -15.07
N VAL A 182 -2.96 9.06 -14.76
CA VAL A 182 -1.70 9.52 -14.17
C VAL A 182 -1.84 9.58 -12.64
N ASP A 183 -0.85 9.08 -11.91
CA ASP A 183 -0.77 9.26 -10.46
C ASP A 183 -0.34 10.72 -10.16
N PRO A 184 -1.20 11.55 -9.54
CA PRO A 184 -0.89 12.95 -9.30
C PRO A 184 0.19 13.17 -8.24
N GLU A 185 0.32 12.27 -7.26
CA GLU A 185 1.35 12.33 -6.22
C GLU A 185 2.73 12.09 -6.84
N GLN A 186 2.86 11.02 -7.62
CA GLN A 186 4.11 10.71 -8.32
C GLN A 186 4.46 11.76 -9.38
N ALA A 187 3.49 12.20 -10.17
CA ALA A 187 3.72 13.22 -11.19
C ALA A 187 4.27 14.54 -10.61
N LEU A 188 3.77 14.95 -9.43
CA LEU A 188 4.30 16.14 -8.75
C LEU A 188 5.70 15.90 -8.17
N ARG A 189 5.97 14.73 -7.58
CA ARG A 189 7.31 14.36 -7.10
C ARG A 189 8.33 14.43 -8.23
N ASP A 190 8.01 13.86 -9.38
CA ASP A 190 8.89 13.86 -10.57
C ASP A 190 9.11 15.30 -11.10
N ALA A 191 8.07 16.13 -11.08
CA ALA A 191 8.20 17.53 -11.47
C ALA A 191 9.12 18.31 -10.53
N VAL A 192 9.01 18.09 -9.21
CA VAL A 192 9.87 18.74 -8.21
C VAL A 192 11.32 18.29 -8.37
N ARG A 193 11.58 17.00 -8.60
CA ARG A 193 12.94 16.49 -8.86
C ARG A 193 13.62 17.12 -10.07
N ARG A 194 12.85 17.50 -11.10
CA ARG A 194 13.40 18.22 -12.27
C ARG A 194 13.79 19.67 -11.98
N LEU A 195 13.42 20.20 -10.83
CA LEU A 195 13.81 21.56 -10.39
C LEU A 195 15.08 21.55 -9.52
N ALA A 196 15.42 20.40 -8.95
CA ALA A 196 16.60 20.23 -8.08
C ALA A 196 17.81 19.77 -8.86
#